data_8307a56a41ab863117d5a4a97bd29dba
#
_entry.id   8307a56a41ab863117d5a4a97bd29dba
#
_cell.length_a   1.000
_cell.length_b   1.000
_cell.length_c   1.000
_cell.angle_alpha   90.00
_cell.angle_beta   90.00
_cell.angle_gamma   90.00
#
_symmetry.space_group_name_H-M   'P 1'
#
loop_
_entity.id
_entity.type
_entity.pdbx_description
1 polymer ?
#
loop_
_entity_poly.entity_id
_entity_poly.type
_entity_poly.pdbx_seq_one_letter_code
_entity_poly.pdbx_strand_id
1 'polypeptide(L)'
;MPEPAAKARSGGWMIQVGAFPDEKEAKQRLLAAQDKVKAQLGQADPFTEQVVAKDNKSLYRARFAGLDKDQAETACKHLKRNEIPCMLLKK
;
A
#
# COMPACT_ATOMS: atom_id res chain seq x y z
N MET A 1 3.33 0.94 -20.42
CA MET A 1 3.42 1.28 -19.72
C MET A 1 3.53 1.58 -18.93
N PRO A 2 3.44 1.62 -18.98
CA PRO A 2 3.54 1.85 -18.02
C PRO A 2 3.51 2.65 -17.37
N GLU A 3 3.25 3.26 -17.47
CA GLU A 3 3.20 3.89 -16.66
C GLU A 3 3.11 3.99 -15.35
N PRO A 4 2.55 3.39 -14.74
CA PRO A 4 2.62 3.36 -13.31
C PRO A 4 4.05 3.38 -12.79
N ALA A 5 4.90 2.79 -13.51
CA ALA A 5 6.30 2.83 -13.13
C ALA A 5 6.80 4.26 -12.95
N ALA A 6 6.27 5.14 -13.75
CA ALA A 6 6.65 6.54 -13.63
C ALA A 6 6.30 7.09 -12.26
N LYS A 7 5.16 6.71 -11.74
CA LYS A 7 4.75 7.20 -10.44
C LYS A 7 5.60 6.61 -9.34
N ALA A 8 5.91 5.34 -9.44
CA ALA A 8 6.73 4.68 -8.44
C ALA A 8 8.11 5.32 -8.34
N ARG A 9 8.58 5.93 -9.42
CA ARG A 9 9.87 6.58 -9.41
C ARG A 9 9.94 7.80 -8.51
N SER A 10 8.80 8.46 -8.31
CA SER A 10 8.84 9.77 -7.70
C SER A 10 9.33 9.74 -6.28
N GLY A 11 9.18 8.65 -5.55
CA GLY A 11 9.53 8.65 -4.17
C GLY A 11 10.47 7.56 -3.72
N GLY A 12 10.38 6.39 -4.26
CA GLY A 12 11.19 5.26 -3.82
C GLY A 12 10.74 4.67 -2.50
N TRP A 13 9.61 5.09 -1.96
CA TRP A 13 9.06 4.55 -0.74
C TRP A 13 7.69 3.94 -0.99
N MET A 14 7.37 2.92 -0.23
CA MET A 14 6.09 2.25 -0.29
C MET A 14 5.59 2.03 1.13
N ILE A 15 4.29 1.81 1.25
CA ILE A 15 3.73 1.37 2.53
C ILE A 15 2.89 0.13 2.26
N GLN A 16 2.82 -0.74 3.27
CA GLN A 16 2.00 -1.93 3.22
C GLN A 16 0.94 -1.82 4.30
N VAL A 17 -0.32 -1.98 3.89
CA VAL A 17 -1.43 -1.81 4.81
C VAL A 17 -2.04 -3.14 5.23
N GLY A 18 -1.42 -4.24 4.84
CA GLY A 18 -1.86 -5.55 5.29
C GLY A 18 -1.57 -6.62 4.27
N ALA A 19 -1.85 -7.85 4.65
CA ALA A 19 -1.78 -8.99 3.76
C ALA A 19 -3.05 -9.81 3.97
N PHE A 20 -3.67 -10.24 2.87
CA PHE A 20 -4.98 -10.85 2.94
C PHE A 20 -5.01 -12.12 2.09
N PRO A 21 -5.81 -13.11 2.47
CA PRO A 21 -5.89 -14.33 1.68
C PRO A 21 -6.66 -14.16 0.38
N ASP A 22 -7.38 -13.05 0.21
CA ASP A 22 -8.22 -12.82 -0.94
C ASP A 22 -7.81 -11.51 -1.62
N GLU A 23 -7.55 -11.55 -2.91
CA GLU A 23 -7.17 -10.36 -3.66
C GLU A 23 -8.25 -9.29 -3.61
N LYS A 24 -9.50 -9.71 -3.68
CA LYS A 24 -10.61 -8.78 -3.63
C LYS A 24 -10.62 -8.02 -2.30
N GLU A 25 -10.39 -8.71 -1.21
CA GLU A 25 -10.32 -8.09 0.09
C GLU A 25 -9.15 -7.11 0.17
N ALA A 26 -8.01 -7.51 -0.37
CA ALA A 26 -6.84 -6.63 -0.39
C ALA A 26 -7.14 -5.34 -1.14
N LYS A 27 -7.78 -5.45 -2.29
CA LYS A 27 -8.15 -4.26 -3.06
C LYS A 27 -9.14 -3.37 -2.33
N GLN A 28 -10.10 -3.97 -1.66
CA GLN A 28 -11.07 -3.20 -0.88
C GLN A 28 -10.38 -2.44 0.25
N ARG A 29 -9.42 -3.07 0.90
CA ARG A 29 -8.68 -2.42 1.97
C ARG A 29 -7.82 -1.26 1.45
N LEU A 30 -7.25 -1.43 0.26
CA LEU A 30 -6.48 -0.36 -0.36
C LEU A 30 -7.37 0.85 -0.63
N LEU A 31 -8.54 0.62 -1.19
CA LEU A 31 -9.45 1.72 -1.49
C LEU A 31 -9.93 2.40 -0.21
N ALA A 32 -10.23 1.63 0.82
CA ALA A 32 -10.64 2.20 2.09
C ALA A 32 -9.53 3.03 2.72
N ALA A 33 -8.30 2.55 2.68
CA ALA A 33 -7.17 3.28 3.23
C ALA A 33 -6.93 4.57 2.45
N GLN A 34 -7.01 4.50 1.13
CA GLN A 34 -6.83 5.68 0.29
C GLN A 34 -7.90 6.73 0.57
N ASP A 35 -9.12 6.29 0.78
CA ASP A 35 -10.21 7.20 1.07
C ASP A 35 -10.04 7.89 2.43
N LYS A 36 -9.55 7.17 3.42
CA LYS A 36 -9.36 7.74 4.75
C LYS A 36 -8.17 8.67 4.82
N VAL A 37 -7.17 8.47 3.98
CA VAL A 37 -5.93 9.25 4.02
C VAL A 37 -5.67 9.86 2.64
N LYS A 38 -6.67 10.55 2.11
CA LYS A 38 -6.57 11.11 0.77
C LYS A 38 -5.45 12.10 0.60
N ALA A 39 -5.14 12.86 1.63
CA ALA A 39 -4.12 13.89 1.51
C ALA A 39 -2.77 13.30 1.14
N GLN A 40 -2.43 12.15 1.68
CA GLN A 40 -1.15 11.51 1.40
C GLN A 40 -1.25 10.42 0.35
N LEU A 41 -2.39 9.74 0.26
CA LEU A 41 -2.51 8.56 -0.60
C LEU A 41 -3.34 8.79 -1.85
N GLY A 42 -3.91 9.97 -2.01
CA GLY A 42 -4.78 10.25 -3.16
C GLY A 42 -4.10 10.06 -4.49
N GLN A 43 -2.80 10.31 -4.56
CA GLN A 43 -2.03 10.15 -5.79
C GLN A 43 -1.07 8.98 -5.72
N ALA A 44 -1.12 8.20 -4.65
CA ALA A 44 -0.29 7.02 -4.53
C ALA A 44 -0.82 5.91 -5.44
N ASP A 45 0.05 4.97 -5.74
CA ASP A 45 -0.24 3.86 -6.64
C ASP A 45 -0.63 2.64 -5.83
N PRO A 46 -1.93 2.34 -5.69
CA PRO A 46 -2.33 1.14 -4.94
C PRO A 46 -2.10 -0.10 -5.79
N PHE A 47 -1.58 -1.14 -5.18
CA PHE A 47 -1.38 -2.40 -5.88
C PHE A 47 -1.35 -3.54 -4.88
N THR A 48 -1.56 -4.75 -5.39
CA THR A 48 -1.43 -5.96 -4.58
C THR A 48 -0.28 -6.79 -5.12
N GLU A 49 0.39 -7.49 -4.22
CA GLU A 49 1.44 -8.41 -4.60
C GLU A 49 1.10 -9.78 -4.05
N GLN A 50 0.99 -10.75 -4.94
CA GLN A 50 0.70 -12.12 -4.52
C GLN A 50 1.98 -12.79 -4.05
N VAL A 51 1.93 -13.41 -2.88
CA VAL A 51 3.03 -14.22 -2.38
C VAL A 51 2.47 -15.56 -1.93
N VAL A 52 3.31 -16.58 -2.01
CA VAL A 52 2.92 -17.92 -1.57
C VAL A 52 3.56 -18.19 -0.22
N ALA A 53 2.73 -18.42 0.78
CA ALA A 53 3.20 -18.73 2.12
C ALA A 53 3.63 -20.18 2.21
N LYS A 54 4.16 -20.55 3.38
CA LYS A 54 4.76 -21.88 3.57
C LYS A 54 3.80 -23.03 3.32
N ASP A 55 2.53 -22.83 3.59
CA ASP A 55 1.53 -23.90 3.44
C ASP A 55 0.87 -23.89 2.08
N ASN A 56 1.51 -23.35 1.07
CA ASN A 56 0.96 -23.20 -0.27
C ASN A 56 -0.28 -22.32 -0.32
N LYS A 57 -0.49 -21.50 0.68
CA LYS A 57 -1.58 -20.54 0.66
C LYS A 57 -1.08 -19.24 0.04
N SER A 58 -1.91 -18.66 -0.81
CA SER A 58 -1.59 -17.37 -1.40
C SER A 58 -2.02 -16.24 -0.48
N LEU A 59 -1.19 -15.23 -0.38
CA LEU A 59 -1.51 -14.00 0.31
C LEU A 59 -1.33 -12.85 -0.66
N TYR A 60 -2.16 -11.84 -0.50
CA TYR A 60 -2.08 -10.64 -1.32
C TYR A 60 -1.71 -9.47 -0.43
N ARG A 61 -0.51 -8.94 -0.64
CA ARG A 61 -0.03 -7.80 0.14
C ARG A 61 -0.57 -6.53 -0.49
N ALA A 62 -1.25 -5.74 0.34
CA ALA A 62 -1.84 -4.49 -0.11
C ALA A 62 -0.83 -3.37 0.14
N ARG A 63 -0.40 -2.69 -0.92
CA ARG A 63 0.65 -1.69 -0.83
C ARG A 63 0.30 -0.44 -1.63
N PHE A 64 0.94 0.67 -1.23
CA PHE A 64 0.91 1.91 -2.00
C PHE A 64 2.34 2.27 -2.37
N ALA A 65 2.55 2.63 -3.62
CA ALA A 65 3.85 3.04 -4.14
C ALA A 65 3.81 4.50 -4.59
N GLY A 66 4.96 5.01 -4.97
CA GLY A 66 5.02 6.38 -5.49
C GLY A 66 5.03 7.43 -4.40
N LEU A 67 5.51 7.08 -3.22
CA LEU A 67 5.57 7.98 -2.08
C LEU A 67 7.00 8.40 -1.79
N ASP A 68 7.19 9.62 -1.29
CA ASP A 68 8.48 9.96 -0.72
C ASP A 68 8.45 9.59 0.77
N LYS A 69 9.58 9.78 1.44
CA LYS A 69 9.71 9.36 2.83
C LYS A 69 8.69 10.06 3.72
N ASP A 70 8.55 11.37 3.57
CA ASP A 70 7.65 12.14 4.42
C ASP A 70 6.21 11.75 4.19
N GLN A 71 5.82 11.56 2.92
CA GLN A 71 4.47 11.13 2.61
C GLN A 71 4.18 9.76 3.18
N ALA A 72 5.13 8.84 3.05
CA ALA A 72 4.94 7.49 3.56
C ALA A 72 4.80 7.48 5.07
N GLU A 73 5.65 8.23 5.77
CA GLU A 73 5.57 8.31 7.22
C GLU A 73 4.27 8.95 7.69
N THR A 74 3.87 10.03 7.05
CA THR A 74 2.64 10.72 7.41
C THR A 74 1.43 9.83 7.14
N ALA A 75 1.43 9.16 5.99
CA ALA A 75 0.34 8.25 5.66
C ALA A 75 0.23 7.13 6.69
N CYS A 76 1.36 6.53 7.07
CA CYS A 76 1.34 5.48 8.08
C CYS A 76 0.80 5.99 9.41
N LYS A 77 1.21 7.18 9.80
CA LYS A 77 0.73 7.75 11.06
C LYS A 77 -0.79 7.89 11.05
N HIS A 78 -1.34 8.42 9.96
CA HIS A 78 -2.79 8.58 9.85
C HIS A 78 -3.51 7.24 9.76
N LEU A 79 -2.94 6.28 9.04
CA LEU A 79 -3.55 4.97 8.94
C LEU A 79 -3.62 4.28 10.29
N LYS A 80 -2.55 4.36 11.07
CA LYS A 80 -2.55 3.76 12.40
C LYS A 80 -3.59 4.40 13.31
N ARG A 81 -3.83 5.69 13.17
CA ARG A 81 -4.88 6.36 13.92
C ARG A 81 -6.26 5.84 13.58
N ASN A 82 -6.42 5.35 12.35
CA ASN A 82 -7.68 4.77 11.90
C ASN A 82 -7.69 3.25 12.07
N GLU A 83 -6.76 2.73 12.88
CA GLU A 83 -6.65 1.30 13.19
C GLU A 83 -6.37 0.46 11.96
N ILE A 84 -5.67 1.03 11.00
CA ILE A 84 -5.24 0.32 9.82
C ILE A 84 -3.74 0.05 9.95
N PRO A 85 -3.32 -1.20 9.86
CA PRO A 85 -1.88 -1.52 9.94
C PRO A 85 -1.12 -0.82 8.83
N CYS A 86 0.09 -0.39 9.13
CA CYS A 86 0.94 0.24 8.13
C CYS A 86 2.39 -0.08 8.39
N MET A 87 3.09 -0.51 7.36
CA MET A 87 4.51 -0.81 7.42
C MET A 87 5.23 0.01 6.36
N LEU A 88 6.30 0.69 6.75
CA LEU A 88 7.11 1.44 5.82
C LEU A 88 8.06 0.49 5.09
N LEU A 89 8.13 0.65 3.77
CA LEU A 89 9.01 -0.13 2.93
C LEU A 89 9.81 0.82 2.06
N LYS A 90 11.11 0.62 2.04
CA LYS A 90 11.96 1.37 1.13
C LYS A 90 12.23 0.54 -0.11
N LYS A 91 12.05 1.15 -1.23
CA LYS A 91 12.26 0.46 -2.48
C LYS A 91 13.75 0.26 -2.77
#